data_3f53ec627e4fa39046ba97814f6e9483
#
_entry.id   3f53ec627e4fa39046ba97814f6e9483
#
_cell.length_a   1.000
_cell.length_b   1.000
_cell.length_c   1.000
_cell.angle_alpha   90.00
_cell.angle_beta   90.00
_cell.angle_gamma   90.00
#
_symmetry.space_group_name_H-M   'P 1'
#
loop_
_entity.id
_entity.type
_entity.pdbx_description
1 polymer ?
#
loop_
_entity_poly.entity_id
_entity_poly.type
_entity_poly.pdbx_seq_one_letter_code
_entity_poly.pdbx_strand_id
1 'polypeptide(L)'
;MHDVNLVQKIKAVALKIHSPINTREKGTHSPIRKEEKAFNMVPMTEQGGDDERFNKYAFGCVVVASMVNIIFGYDTGVMSGAMLFIKEDLGISDTEQEVLAGIINLCALLGSLAAGRTSDYIGRRYTIFIASILFMLGSIFMGYGPNFPVLLLGRCVAGLGVGFALMIAPVYSSELASAKSRGFLSNLPELCIGIGILFGYISNYLMRQFSLKLGWRLMLGIAAVPSFALALGILAMPESPRWLVMRGNIVKAKKVLLQVSNSEQEAEHRFKDIKHAAGIDEDTPDDINVNNVTQKNNVGEGVWKELLVRPTPSVRWMMIATVGLHFFEHATGIEAVMLYSPRIFKKAGVTSKDKLLLATIGVGITKVFFLIASTLLIDKMGRRRLLLISTAGMIFALAVLGFSLTIADKSNEKLLWTLTLSIVATYTFVAFFNFGLAPVTWVYGSEILPLRLRAQGVSIGVAVNRAMNAAISMSFITIYEAITIGGTFFLFAGIAVIAWIFFCLFLPETKGKALEEMEMLFTKKSSRNVVAQTDDMS
;
A
#
# COMPACT_ATOMS: atom_id res chain seq x y z
N MET A 1 -16.74 39.56 -29.38
CA MET A 1 -15.86 39.50 -30.59
C MET A 1 -14.49 40.12 -30.28
N HIS A 2 -13.88 39.87 -29.14
CA HIS A 2 -12.54 40.45 -28.79
C HIS A 2 -11.49 39.45 -28.31
N ASP A 3 -11.82 38.18 -28.15
CA ASP A 3 -10.86 37.20 -27.57
C ASP A 3 -10.21 36.20 -28.53
N VAL A 4 -10.56 36.24 -29.82
CA VAL A 4 -9.96 35.34 -30.82
C VAL A 4 -8.61 35.85 -31.33
N ASN A 5 -8.32 37.16 -31.20
CA ASN A 5 -7.10 37.79 -31.72
C ASN A 5 -5.84 37.63 -30.81
N LEU A 6 -6.01 37.31 -29.54
CA LEU A 6 -4.88 37.18 -28.63
C LEU A 6 -4.16 35.82 -28.76
N VAL A 7 -4.92 34.76 -28.98
CA VAL A 7 -4.37 33.40 -29.17
C VAL A 7 -3.62 33.24 -30.49
N GLN A 8 -4.06 33.92 -31.54
CA GLN A 8 -3.34 33.94 -32.80
C GLN A 8 -2.03 34.75 -32.75
N LYS A 9 -1.97 35.85 -32.00
CA LYS A 9 -0.73 36.62 -31.79
C LYS A 9 0.32 35.87 -30.96
N ILE A 10 -0.08 35.06 -29.99
CA ILE A 10 0.83 34.25 -29.20
C ILE A 10 1.44 33.09 -30.02
N LYS A 11 0.67 32.49 -30.95
CA LYS A 11 1.20 31.48 -31.88
C LYS A 11 2.17 32.05 -32.92
N ALA A 12 1.99 33.28 -33.34
CA ALA A 12 2.90 33.93 -34.31
C ALA A 12 4.24 34.35 -33.72
N VAL A 13 4.31 34.60 -32.40
CA VAL A 13 5.56 34.92 -31.68
C VAL A 13 6.38 33.66 -31.40
N ALA A 14 5.72 32.54 -31.12
CA ALA A 14 6.39 31.26 -30.88
C ALA A 14 7.07 30.64 -32.13
N LEU A 15 6.59 31.00 -33.34
CA LEU A 15 7.14 30.51 -34.62
C LEU A 15 8.35 31.31 -35.14
N LYS A 16 8.67 32.46 -34.50
CA LYS A 16 9.81 33.32 -34.92
C LYS A 16 11.13 33.06 -34.16
N ILE A 17 11.14 32.16 -33.20
CA ILE A 17 12.32 31.87 -32.35
C ILE A 17 13.10 30.62 -32.84
N HIS A 18 12.65 29.91 -33.84
CA HIS A 18 13.35 28.74 -34.39
C HIS A 18 13.67 28.91 -35.88
N SER A 19 14.66 29.75 -36.21
CA SER A 19 15.37 29.68 -37.48
C SER A 19 16.87 29.49 -37.20
N PRO A 20 17.53 28.49 -37.81
CA PRO A 20 18.95 28.23 -37.56
C PRO A 20 19.83 29.20 -38.37
N ILE A 21 20.83 29.74 -37.70
CA ILE A 21 21.89 30.57 -38.26
C ILE A 21 22.84 29.68 -39.06
N ASN A 22 22.98 30.03 -40.33
CA ASN A 22 23.85 29.40 -41.31
C ASN A 22 25.24 30.03 -41.23
N THR A 23 26.26 29.30 -40.77
CA THR A 23 27.67 29.69 -40.95
C THR A 23 28.41 28.59 -41.73
N ARG A 24 28.83 28.93 -42.93
CA ARG A 24 29.76 28.20 -43.78
C ARG A 24 31.17 28.32 -43.24
N GLU A 25 31.86 27.20 -43.00
CA GLU A 25 33.31 27.12 -43.20
C GLU A 25 33.73 25.76 -43.74
N LYS A 26 34.67 25.83 -44.70
CA LYS A 26 35.23 24.73 -45.49
C LYS A 26 36.40 24.10 -44.72
N GLY A 27 36.55 22.78 -44.82
CA GLY A 27 37.76 22.10 -44.34
C GLY A 27 37.71 20.59 -44.60
N THR A 28 38.52 20.15 -45.50
CA THR A 28 38.82 18.81 -46.03
C THR A 28 39.30 17.79 -44.99
N HIS A 29 38.88 16.53 -45.09
CA HIS A 29 39.58 15.25 -45.16
C HIS A 29 38.77 14.06 -44.58
N SER A 30 38.44 13.17 -45.46
CA SER A 30 38.38 11.69 -45.52
C SER A 30 37.75 10.84 -44.37
N PRO A 31 37.25 9.63 -44.70
CA PRO A 31 36.06 9.06 -44.05
C PRO A 31 36.41 7.91 -43.09
N ILE A 32 35.83 7.98 -41.92
CA ILE A 32 35.67 6.80 -41.06
C ILE A 32 34.17 6.49 -40.98
N ARG A 33 33.81 5.37 -41.57
CA ARG A 33 32.47 4.79 -41.65
C ARG A 33 32.01 4.41 -40.23
N LYS A 34 31.16 5.22 -39.59
CA LYS A 34 30.34 4.81 -38.47
C LYS A 34 28.93 4.64 -39.02
N GLU A 35 28.45 3.41 -39.01
CA GLU A 35 27.04 3.06 -39.20
C GLU A 35 26.23 3.65 -38.03
N GLU A 36 25.66 4.82 -38.22
CA GLU A 36 24.54 5.30 -37.43
C GLU A 36 23.29 4.54 -37.91
N LYS A 37 22.88 3.53 -37.10
CA LYS A 37 21.50 3.02 -37.23
C LYS A 37 20.56 4.14 -36.85
N ALA A 38 20.00 4.77 -37.87
CA ALA A 38 18.87 5.67 -37.76
C ALA A 38 17.70 4.89 -37.11
N PHE A 39 17.40 5.22 -35.85
CA PHE A 39 16.20 4.77 -35.18
C PHE A 39 15.04 5.54 -35.82
N ASN A 40 14.39 4.93 -36.82
CA ASN A 40 13.15 5.44 -37.37
C ASN A 40 12.09 5.48 -36.27
N MET A 41 11.87 6.67 -35.69
CA MET A 41 10.63 6.96 -34.99
C MET A 41 9.49 6.88 -35.98
N VAL A 42 8.76 5.79 -35.96
CA VAL A 42 7.45 5.70 -36.58
C VAL A 42 6.56 6.71 -35.83
N PRO A 43 5.96 7.69 -36.52
CA PRO A 43 5.01 8.58 -35.87
C PRO A 43 3.86 7.71 -35.36
N MET A 44 3.59 7.76 -34.05
CA MET A 44 2.35 7.24 -33.49
C MET A 44 1.20 8.05 -34.13
N THR A 45 0.58 7.49 -35.14
CA THR A 45 -0.74 7.93 -35.58
C THR A 45 -1.69 7.76 -34.41
N GLU A 46 -2.22 8.90 -33.94
CA GLU A 46 -3.43 8.93 -33.13
C GLU A 46 -4.56 8.28 -33.94
N GLN A 47 -4.74 6.98 -33.75
CA GLN A 47 -5.93 6.30 -34.26
C GLN A 47 -6.98 6.29 -33.12
N GLY A 48 -8.08 6.98 -33.43
CA GLY A 48 -9.42 6.66 -33.05
C GLY A 48 -9.71 6.61 -31.54
N GLY A 49 -10.66 7.43 -31.11
CA GLY A 49 -11.27 7.37 -29.79
C GLY A 49 -11.71 5.95 -29.45
N ASP A 50 -10.84 5.23 -28.76
CA ASP A 50 -11.18 3.95 -28.14
C ASP A 50 -11.88 4.25 -26.81
N ASP A 51 -13.15 3.88 -26.79
CA ASP A 51 -14.00 3.71 -25.61
C ASP A 51 -13.15 3.29 -24.38
N GLU A 52 -13.17 4.08 -23.32
CA GLU A 52 -12.56 3.79 -21.99
C GLU A 52 -13.27 2.61 -21.29
N ARG A 53 -13.46 1.49 -21.98
CA ARG A 53 -14.12 0.32 -21.39
C ARG A 53 -13.10 -0.51 -20.63
N PHE A 54 -13.15 -0.41 -19.31
CA PHE A 54 -12.52 -1.40 -18.45
C PHE A 54 -13.05 -2.80 -18.80
N ASN A 55 -12.15 -3.77 -18.96
CA ASN A 55 -12.58 -5.16 -19.08
C ASN A 55 -13.30 -5.57 -17.79
N LYS A 56 -14.62 -5.77 -17.88
CA LYS A 56 -15.48 -6.07 -16.73
C LYS A 56 -15.08 -7.35 -16.02
N TYR A 57 -14.59 -8.34 -16.77
CA TYR A 57 -14.16 -9.61 -16.21
C TYR A 57 -12.84 -9.44 -15.41
N ALA A 58 -11.85 -8.77 -15.98
CA ALA A 58 -10.61 -8.45 -15.26
C ALA A 58 -10.88 -7.62 -14.00
N PHE A 59 -11.75 -6.61 -14.10
CA PHE A 59 -12.17 -5.80 -12.96
C PHE A 59 -12.84 -6.66 -11.88
N GLY A 60 -13.79 -7.52 -12.26
CA GLY A 60 -14.45 -8.45 -11.32
C GLY A 60 -13.46 -9.37 -10.62
N CYS A 61 -12.47 -9.94 -11.33
CA CYS A 61 -11.44 -10.77 -10.75
C CYS A 61 -10.58 -10.02 -9.73
N VAL A 62 -10.19 -8.77 -10.04
CA VAL A 62 -9.41 -7.93 -9.12
C VAL A 62 -10.22 -7.52 -7.90
N VAL A 63 -11.51 -7.21 -8.06
CA VAL A 63 -12.41 -6.91 -6.93
C VAL A 63 -12.51 -8.13 -6.00
N VAL A 64 -12.78 -9.32 -6.52
CA VAL A 64 -12.86 -10.55 -5.72
C VAL A 64 -11.55 -10.82 -4.99
N ALA A 65 -10.41 -10.69 -5.67
CA ALA A 65 -9.10 -10.87 -5.03
C ALA A 65 -8.84 -9.82 -3.93
N SER A 66 -9.31 -8.59 -4.13
CA SER A 66 -9.15 -7.50 -3.16
C SER A 66 -10.09 -7.63 -1.95
N MET A 67 -11.16 -8.43 -2.04
CA MET A 67 -12.06 -8.68 -0.91
C MET A 67 -11.36 -9.31 0.30
N VAL A 68 -10.26 -10.04 0.10
CA VAL A 68 -9.44 -10.54 1.22
C VAL A 68 -8.93 -9.39 2.10
N ASN A 69 -8.66 -8.23 1.51
CA ASN A 69 -8.24 -7.04 2.23
C ASN A 69 -9.41 -6.35 2.96
N ILE A 70 -10.66 -6.51 2.51
CA ILE A 70 -11.84 -6.08 3.29
C ILE A 70 -11.92 -6.88 4.60
N ILE A 71 -11.66 -8.18 4.55
CA ILE A 71 -11.67 -9.05 5.74
C ILE A 71 -10.58 -8.62 6.72
N PHE A 72 -9.36 -8.35 6.24
CA PHE A 72 -8.29 -7.81 7.07
C PHE A 72 -8.65 -6.45 7.68
N GLY A 73 -9.17 -5.53 6.88
CA GLY A 73 -9.65 -4.23 7.35
C GLY A 73 -10.75 -4.36 8.41
N TYR A 74 -11.71 -5.26 8.18
CA TYR A 74 -12.77 -5.57 9.13
C TYR A 74 -12.20 -6.05 10.47
N ASP A 75 -11.26 -6.97 10.45
CA ASP A 75 -10.62 -7.49 11.67
C ASP A 75 -9.92 -6.38 12.47
N THR A 76 -9.19 -5.49 11.77
CA THR A 76 -8.55 -4.32 12.39
C THR A 76 -9.59 -3.36 12.99
N GLY A 77 -10.65 -3.04 12.26
CA GLY A 77 -11.69 -2.12 12.71
C GLY A 77 -12.52 -2.68 13.85
N VAL A 78 -12.93 -3.95 13.75
CA VAL A 78 -13.76 -4.58 14.79
C VAL A 78 -13.01 -4.73 16.10
N MET A 79 -11.71 -4.99 16.05
CA MET A 79 -10.89 -5.13 17.26
C MET A 79 -10.86 -3.87 18.12
N SER A 80 -10.89 -2.69 17.51
CA SER A 80 -10.92 -1.40 18.20
C SER A 80 -12.07 -1.28 19.22
N GLY A 81 -13.28 -1.67 18.84
CA GLY A 81 -14.43 -1.68 19.76
C GLY A 81 -14.52 -2.95 20.61
N ALA A 82 -14.24 -4.12 20.03
CA ALA A 82 -14.32 -5.40 20.71
C ALA A 82 -13.43 -5.45 21.97
N MET A 83 -12.24 -4.80 21.93
CA MET A 83 -11.34 -4.73 23.08
C MET A 83 -11.99 -4.14 24.34
N LEU A 84 -12.95 -3.21 24.20
CA LEU A 84 -13.68 -2.66 25.35
C LEU A 84 -14.52 -3.73 26.05
N PHE A 85 -15.18 -4.58 25.26
CA PHE A 85 -16.05 -5.65 25.76
C PHE A 85 -15.26 -6.85 26.23
N ILE A 86 -14.17 -7.22 25.54
CA ILE A 86 -13.26 -8.31 25.92
C ILE A 86 -12.62 -8.03 27.30
N LYS A 87 -12.18 -6.77 27.52
CA LYS A 87 -11.62 -6.37 28.82
C LYS A 87 -12.59 -6.58 29.96
N GLU A 88 -13.86 -6.23 29.74
CA GLU A 88 -14.90 -6.38 30.75
C GLU A 88 -15.32 -7.85 30.97
N ASP A 89 -15.38 -8.68 29.92
CA ASP A 89 -15.83 -10.08 30.00
C ASP A 89 -14.73 -11.02 30.55
N LEU A 90 -13.50 -10.85 30.04
CA LEU A 90 -12.38 -11.73 30.38
C LEU A 90 -11.47 -11.18 31.49
N GLY A 91 -11.65 -9.90 31.90
CA GLY A 91 -10.83 -9.27 32.93
C GLY A 91 -9.35 -9.13 32.58
N ILE A 92 -9.03 -9.03 31.28
CA ILE A 92 -7.65 -8.97 30.79
C ILE A 92 -6.95 -7.65 31.18
N SER A 93 -5.66 -7.73 31.43
CA SER A 93 -4.79 -6.59 31.72
C SER A 93 -4.57 -5.70 30.49
N ASP A 94 -4.04 -4.51 30.70
CA ASP A 94 -3.70 -3.60 29.61
C ASP A 94 -2.59 -4.16 28.72
N THR A 95 -1.61 -4.87 29.30
CA THR A 95 -0.56 -5.56 28.55
C THR A 95 -1.12 -6.68 27.68
N GLU A 96 -2.07 -7.47 28.19
CA GLU A 96 -2.74 -8.51 27.39
C GLU A 96 -3.54 -7.90 26.24
N GLN A 97 -4.14 -6.71 26.43
CA GLN A 97 -4.79 -5.98 25.34
C GLN A 97 -3.81 -5.53 24.25
N GLU A 98 -2.64 -5.03 24.63
CA GLU A 98 -1.59 -4.65 23.68
C GLU A 98 -1.10 -5.86 22.87
N VAL A 99 -0.86 -6.98 23.55
CA VAL A 99 -0.49 -8.24 22.88
C VAL A 99 -1.58 -8.68 21.91
N LEU A 100 -2.84 -8.66 22.35
CA LEU A 100 -3.98 -9.04 21.51
C LEU A 100 -4.14 -8.13 20.28
N ALA A 101 -3.88 -6.84 20.44
CA ALA A 101 -3.95 -5.86 19.37
C ALA A 101 -2.84 -6.04 18.33
N GLY A 102 -1.61 -6.28 18.76
CA GLY A 102 -0.44 -6.25 17.89
C GLY A 102 0.03 -7.61 17.37
N ILE A 103 -0.31 -8.72 18.03
CA ILE A 103 0.16 -10.07 17.65
C ILE A 103 -0.20 -10.45 16.21
N ILE A 104 -1.32 -9.95 15.70
CA ILE A 104 -1.76 -10.19 14.33
C ILE A 104 -0.72 -9.69 13.32
N ASN A 105 -0.12 -8.51 13.57
CA ASN A 105 0.88 -7.92 12.69
C ASN A 105 2.22 -8.67 12.77
N LEU A 106 2.59 -9.16 13.95
CA LEU A 106 3.78 -10.01 14.11
C LEU A 106 3.62 -11.33 13.38
N CYS A 107 2.46 -11.98 13.47
CA CYS A 107 2.15 -13.17 12.70
C CYS A 107 2.03 -12.87 11.20
N ALA A 108 1.53 -11.69 10.81
CA ALA A 108 1.47 -11.26 9.43
C ALA A 108 2.85 -11.08 8.80
N LEU A 109 3.84 -10.62 9.56
CA LEU A 109 5.24 -10.59 9.12
C LEU A 109 5.71 -12.00 8.71
N LEU A 110 5.47 -13.01 9.55
CA LEU A 110 5.82 -14.41 9.25
C LEU A 110 5.02 -14.94 8.05
N GLY A 111 3.72 -14.65 8.02
CA GLY A 111 2.83 -15.01 6.91
C GLY A 111 3.28 -14.44 5.57
N SER A 112 3.71 -13.18 5.52
CA SER A 112 4.15 -12.52 4.29
C SER A 112 5.44 -13.12 3.73
N LEU A 113 6.37 -13.52 4.60
CA LEU A 113 7.59 -14.23 4.18
C LEU A 113 7.29 -15.62 3.60
N ALA A 114 6.31 -16.33 4.17
CA ALA A 114 5.88 -17.63 3.65
C ALA A 114 5.08 -17.49 2.35
N ALA A 115 4.26 -16.44 2.21
CA ALA A 115 3.35 -16.22 1.09
C ALA A 115 4.08 -16.13 -0.26
N GLY A 116 5.25 -15.49 -0.31
CA GLY A 116 6.04 -15.35 -1.53
C GLY A 116 6.37 -16.71 -2.14
N ARG A 117 7.00 -17.58 -1.36
CA ARG A 117 7.38 -18.95 -1.80
C ARG A 117 6.15 -19.80 -2.12
N THR A 118 5.12 -19.72 -1.30
CA THR A 118 3.87 -20.45 -1.50
C THR A 118 3.21 -20.02 -2.82
N SER A 119 3.13 -18.73 -3.08
CA SER A 119 2.56 -18.17 -4.31
C SER A 119 3.30 -18.61 -5.57
N ASP A 120 4.62 -18.70 -5.51
CA ASP A 120 5.42 -19.16 -6.65
C ASP A 120 5.24 -20.67 -6.88
N TYR A 121 5.01 -21.45 -5.82
CA TYR A 121 4.84 -22.90 -5.92
C TYR A 121 3.42 -23.31 -6.35
N ILE A 122 2.37 -22.83 -5.69
CA ILE A 122 0.98 -23.27 -5.94
C ILE A 122 0.15 -22.31 -6.80
N GLY A 123 0.64 -21.09 -7.05
CA GLY A 123 -0.07 -20.05 -7.82
C GLY A 123 -0.76 -19.02 -6.94
N ARG A 124 -1.20 -17.94 -7.61
CA ARG A 124 -1.79 -16.78 -6.93
C ARG A 124 -3.18 -17.08 -6.38
N ARG A 125 -3.99 -17.74 -7.18
CA ARG A 125 -5.37 -18.12 -6.83
C ARG A 125 -5.42 -18.99 -5.57
N TYR A 126 -4.63 -20.04 -5.51
CA TYR A 126 -4.61 -20.93 -4.35
C TYR A 126 -3.99 -20.29 -3.13
N THR A 127 -3.07 -19.36 -3.30
CA THR A 127 -2.50 -18.58 -2.18
C THR A 127 -3.56 -17.68 -1.53
N ILE A 128 -4.42 -17.01 -2.33
CA ILE A 128 -5.56 -16.25 -1.80
C ILE A 128 -6.58 -17.19 -1.13
N PHE A 129 -6.82 -18.37 -1.68
CA PHE A 129 -7.66 -19.38 -1.06
C PHE A 129 -7.15 -19.77 0.34
N ILE A 130 -5.85 -20.04 0.49
CA ILE A 130 -5.24 -20.34 1.80
C ILE A 130 -5.39 -19.17 2.76
N ALA A 131 -5.14 -17.93 2.31
CA ALA A 131 -5.35 -16.73 3.13
C ALA A 131 -6.79 -16.67 3.66
N SER A 132 -7.79 -16.92 2.80
CA SER A 132 -9.19 -16.90 3.17
C SER A 132 -9.56 -17.99 4.19
N ILE A 133 -9.00 -19.19 4.04
CA ILE A 133 -9.19 -20.29 5.01
C ILE A 133 -8.54 -19.95 6.36
N LEU A 134 -7.33 -19.37 6.37
CA LEU A 134 -6.68 -18.92 7.60
C LEU A 134 -7.50 -17.85 8.33
N PHE A 135 -8.06 -16.88 7.61
CA PHE A 135 -8.97 -15.90 8.17
C PHE A 135 -10.24 -16.54 8.74
N MET A 136 -10.84 -17.46 8.01
CA MET A 136 -12.03 -18.17 8.47
C MET A 136 -11.77 -18.92 9.77
N LEU A 137 -10.69 -19.71 9.82
CA LEU A 137 -10.31 -20.46 11.03
C LEU A 137 -9.99 -19.52 12.19
N GLY A 138 -9.21 -18.46 11.95
CA GLY A 138 -8.90 -17.46 12.96
C GLY A 138 -10.16 -16.79 13.54
N SER A 139 -11.11 -16.41 12.68
CA SER A 139 -12.39 -15.81 13.10
C SER A 139 -13.26 -16.78 13.89
N ILE A 140 -13.29 -18.07 13.53
CA ILE A 140 -13.99 -19.11 14.28
C ILE A 140 -13.37 -19.28 15.69
N PHE A 141 -12.03 -19.37 15.78
CA PHE A 141 -11.36 -19.46 17.09
C PHE A 141 -11.61 -18.21 17.94
N MET A 142 -11.60 -17.03 17.36
CA MET A 142 -11.89 -15.79 18.09
C MET A 142 -13.38 -15.71 18.52
N GLY A 143 -14.31 -16.08 17.65
CA GLY A 143 -15.74 -16.04 17.94
C GLY A 143 -16.18 -17.09 18.96
N TYR A 144 -15.54 -18.25 18.98
CA TYR A 144 -15.81 -19.30 19.98
C TYR A 144 -15.03 -19.10 21.28
N GLY A 145 -13.90 -18.35 21.28
CA GLY A 145 -12.88 -18.27 22.31
C GLY A 145 -13.42 -18.19 23.74
N PRO A 146 -13.29 -19.27 24.54
CA PRO A 146 -13.74 -19.27 25.94
C PRO A 146 -12.84 -18.47 26.87
N ASN A 147 -11.58 -18.27 26.49
CA ASN A 147 -10.54 -17.63 27.29
C ASN A 147 -9.49 -16.91 26.42
N PHE A 148 -8.62 -16.13 27.07
CA PHE A 148 -7.58 -15.34 26.40
C PHE A 148 -6.62 -16.17 25.51
N PRO A 149 -6.07 -17.35 25.91
CA PRO A 149 -5.18 -18.13 25.06
C PRO A 149 -5.81 -18.58 23.73
N VAL A 150 -7.08 -18.99 23.73
CA VAL A 150 -7.78 -19.38 22.51
C VAL A 150 -8.04 -18.18 21.61
N LEU A 151 -8.39 -17.03 22.19
CA LEU A 151 -8.53 -15.77 21.47
C LEU A 151 -7.20 -15.34 20.82
N LEU A 152 -6.10 -15.46 21.55
CA LEU A 152 -4.75 -15.16 21.07
C LEU A 152 -4.35 -16.11 19.93
N LEU A 153 -4.64 -17.41 20.05
CA LEU A 153 -4.41 -18.39 18.98
C LEU A 153 -5.18 -18.01 17.72
N GLY A 154 -6.45 -17.62 17.86
CA GLY A 154 -7.26 -17.13 16.73
C GLY A 154 -6.64 -15.92 16.06
N ARG A 155 -6.10 -14.96 16.82
CA ARG A 155 -5.37 -13.79 16.31
C ARG A 155 -4.09 -14.19 15.58
N CYS A 156 -3.34 -15.16 16.07
CA CYS A 156 -2.13 -15.66 15.40
C CYS A 156 -2.48 -16.31 14.03
N VAL A 157 -3.51 -17.15 13.99
CA VAL A 157 -3.96 -17.81 12.75
C VAL A 157 -4.48 -16.79 11.74
N ALA A 158 -5.32 -15.84 12.19
CA ALA A 158 -5.78 -14.75 11.34
C ALA A 158 -4.60 -13.90 10.83
N GLY A 159 -3.61 -13.62 11.67
CA GLY A 159 -2.40 -12.88 11.32
C GLY A 159 -1.59 -13.52 10.20
N LEU A 160 -1.42 -14.84 10.23
CA LEU A 160 -0.82 -15.54 9.09
C LEU A 160 -1.60 -15.28 7.80
N GLY A 161 -2.94 -15.35 7.87
CA GLY A 161 -3.83 -15.02 6.74
C GLY A 161 -3.65 -13.58 6.25
N VAL A 162 -3.50 -12.60 7.16
CA VAL A 162 -3.18 -11.19 6.82
C VAL A 162 -1.89 -11.10 6.00
N GLY A 163 -0.83 -11.78 6.44
CA GLY A 163 0.45 -11.77 5.73
C GLY A 163 0.34 -12.32 4.31
N PHE A 164 -0.39 -13.42 4.14
CA PHE A 164 -0.68 -13.99 2.82
C PHE A 164 -1.48 -13.01 1.95
N ALA A 165 -2.52 -12.39 2.49
CA ALA A 165 -3.39 -11.46 1.77
C ALA A 165 -2.65 -10.21 1.27
N LEU A 166 -1.88 -9.56 2.15
CA LEU A 166 -1.15 -8.32 1.84
C LEU A 166 -0.08 -8.52 0.78
N MET A 167 0.52 -9.71 0.73
CA MET A 167 1.52 -10.04 -0.30
C MET A 167 0.85 -10.36 -1.63
N ILE A 168 -0.20 -11.19 -1.63
CA ILE A 168 -0.68 -11.79 -2.87
C ILE A 168 -1.73 -10.95 -3.62
N ALA A 169 -2.59 -10.21 -2.92
CA ALA A 169 -3.67 -9.47 -3.57
C ALA A 169 -3.15 -8.37 -4.52
N PRO A 170 -2.15 -7.53 -4.16
CA PRO A 170 -1.58 -6.56 -5.08
C PRO A 170 -0.86 -7.23 -6.27
N VAL A 171 -0.19 -8.35 -6.04
CA VAL A 171 0.51 -9.10 -7.10
C VAL A 171 -0.50 -9.64 -8.12
N TYR A 172 -1.53 -10.35 -7.66
CA TYR A 172 -2.57 -10.88 -8.54
C TYR A 172 -3.28 -9.75 -9.31
N SER A 173 -3.62 -8.65 -8.65
CA SER A 173 -4.26 -7.49 -9.26
C SER A 173 -3.39 -6.88 -10.36
N SER A 174 -2.10 -6.70 -10.12
CA SER A 174 -1.16 -6.14 -11.10
C SER A 174 -0.88 -7.07 -12.30
N GLU A 175 -0.97 -8.39 -12.10
CA GLU A 175 -0.75 -9.39 -13.16
C GLU A 175 -1.98 -9.53 -14.07
N LEU A 176 -3.20 -9.29 -13.57
CA LEU A 176 -4.42 -9.29 -14.37
C LEU A 176 -4.72 -7.95 -15.03
N ALA A 177 -4.35 -6.83 -14.38
CA ALA A 177 -4.63 -5.49 -14.87
C ALA A 177 -3.95 -5.19 -16.21
N SER A 178 -4.63 -4.47 -17.10
CA SER A 178 -4.04 -3.87 -18.28
C SER A 178 -3.10 -2.70 -17.90
N ALA A 179 -2.19 -2.33 -18.80
CA ALA A 179 -1.26 -1.22 -18.52
C ALA A 179 -1.98 0.11 -18.22
N LYS A 180 -3.10 0.39 -18.89
CA LYS A 180 -3.93 1.59 -18.71
C LYS A 180 -4.64 1.62 -17.35
N SER A 181 -5.13 0.47 -16.86
CA SER A 181 -5.93 0.37 -15.62
C SER A 181 -5.09 0.04 -14.37
N ARG A 182 -3.81 -0.27 -14.53
CA ARG A 182 -2.93 -0.76 -13.46
C ARG A 182 -2.87 0.19 -12.27
N GLY A 183 -2.77 1.51 -12.48
CA GLY A 183 -2.68 2.49 -11.40
C GLY A 183 -3.89 2.44 -10.46
N PHE A 184 -5.09 2.50 -11.02
CA PHE A 184 -6.33 2.42 -10.25
C PHE A 184 -6.51 1.05 -9.58
N LEU A 185 -6.32 -0.04 -10.32
CA LEU A 185 -6.50 -1.40 -9.81
C LEU A 185 -5.46 -1.79 -8.76
N SER A 186 -4.26 -1.23 -8.81
CA SER A 186 -3.23 -1.46 -7.77
C SER A 186 -3.55 -0.77 -6.44
N ASN A 187 -4.35 0.30 -6.43
CA ASN A 187 -4.80 0.96 -5.21
C ASN A 187 -6.09 0.35 -4.62
N LEU A 188 -6.78 -0.51 -5.37
CA LEU A 188 -8.02 -1.12 -4.92
C LEU A 188 -7.86 -1.95 -3.63
N PRO A 189 -6.77 -2.73 -3.42
CA PRO A 189 -6.54 -3.43 -2.16
C PRO A 189 -6.52 -2.51 -0.94
N GLU A 190 -5.88 -1.34 -1.00
CA GLU A 190 -5.83 -0.38 0.12
C GLU A 190 -7.22 0.25 0.38
N LEU A 191 -7.96 0.57 -0.68
CA LEU A 191 -9.34 1.03 -0.55
C LEU A 191 -10.23 -0.03 0.12
N CYS A 192 -10.05 -1.30 -0.22
CA CYS A 192 -10.74 -2.42 0.40
C CYS A 192 -10.41 -2.54 1.90
N ILE A 193 -9.15 -2.32 2.31
CA ILE A 193 -8.79 -2.26 3.75
C ILE A 193 -9.57 -1.14 4.43
N GLY A 194 -9.61 0.06 3.85
CA GLY A 194 -10.34 1.20 4.42
C GLY A 194 -11.83 0.92 4.61
N ILE A 195 -12.49 0.35 3.59
CA ILE A 195 -13.90 -0.06 3.64
C ILE A 195 -14.11 -1.14 4.70
N GLY A 196 -13.21 -2.11 4.79
CA GLY A 196 -13.24 -3.16 5.81
C GLY A 196 -13.18 -2.59 7.23
N ILE A 197 -12.28 -1.65 7.51
CA ILE A 197 -12.16 -0.96 8.80
C ILE A 197 -13.48 -0.26 9.16
N LEU A 198 -14.07 0.45 8.21
CA LEU A 198 -15.36 1.11 8.42
C LEU A 198 -16.47 0.10 8.76
N PHE A 199 -16.54 -1.04 8.05
CA PHE A 199 -17.49 -2.10 8.37
C PHE A 199 -17.23 -2.71 9.76
N GLY A 200 -15.97 -2.86 10.19
CA GLY A 200 -15.62 -3.28 11.54
C GLY A 200 -16.14 -2.31 12.61
N TYR A 201 -15.96 -1.00 12.40
CA TYR A 201 -16.49 0.01 13.32
C TYR A 201 -18.03 0.03 13.37
N ILE A 202 -18.70 -0.13 12.23
CA ILE A 202 -20.16 -0.25 12.17
C ILE A 202 -20.62 -1.52 12.89
N SER A 203 -19.94 -2.65 12.68
CA SER A 203 -20.24 -3.90 13.37
C SER A 203 -20.16 -3.75 14.89
N ASN A 204 -19.13 -3.08 15.42
CA ASN A 204 -19.02 -2.79 16.85
C ASN A 204 -20.26 -2.04 17.39
N TYR A 205 -20.73 -1.04 16.63
CA TYR A 205 -21.90 -0.27 17.03
C TYR A 205 -23.19 -1.09 16.99
N LEU A 206 -23.37 -1.93 15.97
CA LEU A 206 -24.55 -2.78 15.84
C LEU A 206 -24.58 -3.91 16.87
N MET A 207 -23.45 -4.58 17.07
CA MET A 207 -23.36 -5.75 17.95
C MET A 207 -23.30 -5.42 19.45
N ARG A 208 -23.12 -4.14 19.83
CA ARG A 208 -23.14 -3.70 21.23
C ARG A 208 -24.49 -3.96 21.93
N GLN A 209 -25.57 -4.15 21.16
CA GLN A 209 -26.92 -4.39 21.70
C GLN A 209 -27.07 -5.80 22.28
N PHE A 210 -26.18 -6.72 21.90
CA PHE A 210 -26.17 -8.07 22.45
C PHE A 210 -25.56 -8.11 23.84
N SER A 211 -25.76 -9.22 24.56
CA SER A 211 -25.13 -9.42 25.86
C SER A 211 -23.60 -9.31 25.76
N LEU A 212 -22.96 -8.90 26.87
CA LEU A 212 -21.51 -8.69 26.93
C LEU A 212 -20.72 -9.88 26.35
N LYS A 213 -21.08 -11.11 26.74
CA LYS A 213 -20.42 -12.33 26.28
C LYS A 213 -20.64 -12.66 24.82
N LEU A 214 -21.83 -12.42 24.31
CA LEU A 214 -22.20 -12.77 22.91
C LEU A 214 -21.73 -11.66 21.94
N GLY A 215 -21.85 -10.39 22.34
CA GLY A 215 -21.58 -9.26 21.46
C GLY A 215 -20.19 -9.29 20.83
N TRP A 216 -19.12 -9.32 21.63
CA TRP A 216 -17.76 -9.32 21.09
C TRP A 216 -17.41 -10.61 20.34
N ARG A 217 -18.01 -11.76 20.72
CA ARG A 217 -17.82 -13.01 20.00
C ARG A 217 -18.44 -12.95 18.59
N LEU A 218 -19.63 -12.36 18.48
CA LEU A 218 -20.25 -12.09 17.18
C LEU A 218 -19.43 -11.08 16.36
N MET A 219 -18.94 -10.00 16.99
CA MET A 219 -18.08 -9.02 16.32
C MET A 219 -16.89 -9.68 15.62
N LEU A 220 -16.19 -10.58 16.28
CA LEU A 220 -15.02 -11.28 15.75
C LEU A 220 -15.39 -12.46 14.85
N GLY A 221 -16.42 -13.22 15.24
CA GLY A 221 -16.81 -14.47 14.55
C GLY A 221 -17.47 -14.24 13.18
N ILE A 222 -18.21 -13.13 13.00
CA ILE A 222 -18.95 -12.86 11.76
C ILE A 222 -18.03 -12.78 10.52
N ALA A 223 -16.74 -12.42 10.71
CA ALA A 223 -15.77 -12.40 9.63
C ALA A 223 -15.52 -13.79 9.00
N ALA A 224 -15.86 -14.87 9.66
CA ALA A 224 -15.77 -16.22 9.09
C ALA A 224 -16.69 -16.39 7.86
N VAL A 225 -17.85 -15.73 7.85
CA VAL A 225 -18.83 -15.86 6.75
C VAL A 225 -18.29 -15.27 5.43
N PRO A 226 -17.86 -13.98 5.36
CA PRO A 226 -17.29 -13.45 4.14
C PRO A 226 -15.97 -14.14 3.76
N SER A 227 -15.19 -14.64 4.73
CA SER A 227 -13.97 -15.41 4.46
C SER A 227 -14.26 -16.72 3.74
N PHE A 228 -15.31 -17.44 4.17
CA PHE A 228 -15.76 -18.65 3.51
C PHE A 228 -16.30 -18.36 2.10
N ALA A 229 -17.15 -17.33 1.96
CA ALA A 229 -17.67 -16.92 0.66
C ALA A 229 -16.54 -16.55 -0.32
N LEU A 230 -15.51 -15.84 0.17
CA LEU A 230 -14.33 -15.49 -0.63
C LEU A 230 -13.52 -16.74 -1.03
N ALA A 231 -13.34 -17.69 -0.11
CA ALA A 231 -12.64 -18.95 -0.42
C ALA A 231 -13.33 -19.70 -1.58
N LEU A 232 -14.67 -19.74 -1.60
CA LEU A 232 -15.41 -20.32 -2.72
C LEU A 232 -15.30 -19.45 -3.99
N GLY A 233 -15.45 -18.14 -3.87
CA GLY A 233 -15.41 -17.21 -4.99
C GLY A 233 -14.08 -17.21 -5.73
N ILE A 234 -12.96 -17.27 -5.01
CA ILE A 234 -11.64 -17.26 -5.64
C ILE A 234 -11.35 -18.54 -6.43
N LEU A 235 -11.94 -19.66 -6.08
CA LEU A 235 -11.83 -20.90 -6.84
C LEU A 235 -12.48 -20.83 -8.23
N ALA A 236 -13.43 -19.91 -8.43
CA ALA A 236 -14.03 -19.64 -9.74
C ALA A 236 -13.20 -18.69 -10.61
N MET A 237 -12.20 -18.02 -10.04
CA MET A 237 -11.36 -17.04 -10.75
C MET A 237 -10.24 -17.74 -11.53
N PRO A 238 -9.72 -17.11 -12.62
CA PRO A 238 -8.59 -17.64 -13.36
C PRO A 238 -7.30 -17.54 -12.55
N GLU A 239 -6.31 -18.37 -12.87
CA GLU A 239 -4.96 -18.21 -12.34
C GLU A 239 -4.22 -17.10 -13.10
N SER A 240 -3.17 -16.55 -12.50
CA SER A 240 -2.33 -15.53 -13.13
C SER A 240 -1.73 -16.02 -14.47
N PRO A 241 -1.88 -15.24 -15.57
CA PRO A 241 -1.29 -15.61 -16.84
C PRO A 241 0.25 -15.66 -16.78
N ARG A 242 0.89 -14.80 -15.97
CA ARG A 242 2.35 -14.81 -15.78
C ARG A 242 2.80 -16.09 -15.09
N TRP A 243 2.11 -16.49 -14.05
CA TRP A 243 2.42 -17.74 -13.35
C TRP A 243 2.21 -18.97 -14.25
N LEU A 244 1.14 -18.97 -15.05
CA LEU A 244 0.87 -20.05 -15.99
C LEU A 244 1.99 -20.19 -17.03
N VAL A 245 2.51 -19.09 -17.58
CA VAL A 245 3.65 -19.13 -18.51
C VAL A 245 4.91 -19.64 -17.81
N MET A 246 5.20 -19.15 -16.60
CA MET A 246 6.36 -19.63 -15.80
C MET A 246 6.29 -21.13 -15.48
N ARG A 247 5.08 -21.70 -15.41
CA ARG A 247 4.84 -23.14 -15.23
C ARG A 247 4.74 -23.92 -16.55
N GLY A 248 4.97 -23.28 -17.68
CA GLY A 248 4.91 -23.91 -19.00
C GLY A 248 3.49 -24.15 -19.55
N ASN A 249 2.44 -23.70 -18.84
CA ASN A 249 1.04 -23.83 -19.29
C ASN A 249 0.64 -22.70 -20.25
N ILE A 250 1.30 -22.64 -21.41
CA ILE A 250 1.19 -21.55 -22.38
C ILE A 250 -0.22 -21.40 -22.92
N VAL A 251 -0.89 -22.51 -23.27
CA VAL A 251 -2.26 -22.57 -23.78
C VAL A 251 -3.25 -21.93 -22.82
N LYS A 252 -3.15 -22.28 -21.53
CA LYS A 252 -4.05 -21.71 -20.51
C LYS A 252 -3.76 -20.23 -20.27
N ALA A 253 -2.48 -19.82 -20.30
CA ALA A 253 -2.08 -18.43 -20.16
C ALA A 253 -2.68 -17.54 -21.27
N LYS A 254 -2.60 -17.98 -22.53
CA LYS A 254 -3.19 -17.28 -23.67
C LYS A 254 -4.71 -17.15 -23.51
N LYS A 255 -5.39 -18.22 -23.12
CA LYS A 255 -6.85 -18.20 -22.88
C LYS A 255 -7.24 -17.18 -21.81
N VAL A 256 -6.50 -17.12 -20.69
CA VAL A 256 -6.76 -16.14 -19.61
C VAL A 256 -6.51 -14.71 -20.12
N LEU A 257 -5.41 -14.47 -20.86
CA LEU A 257 -5.11 -13.15 -21.40
C LEU A 257 -6.20 -12.65 -22.35
N LEU A 258 -6.76 -13.51 -23.20
CA LEU A 258 -7.89 -13.17 -24.05
C LEU A 258 -9.14 -12.77 -23.25
N GLN A 259 -9.36 -13.37 -22.09
CA GLN A 259 -10.49 -13.02 -21.21
C GLN A 259 -10.32 -11.70 -20.47
N VAL A 260 -9.07 -11.38 -20.04
CA VAL A 260 -8.78 -10.20 -19.19
C VAL A 260 -8.28 -8.97 -19.94
N SER A 261 -8.04 -9.07 -21.26
CA SER A 261 -7.65 -7.96 -22.11
C SER A 261 -8.85 -7.34 -22.81
N ASN A 262 -8.74 -6.07 -23.23
CA ASN A 262 -9.83 -5.37 -23.92
C ASN A 262 -9.90 -5.71 -25.41
N SER A 263 -8.78 -6.14 -26.00
CA SER A 263 -8.71 -6.56 -27.40
C SER A 263 -7.78 -7.76 -27.56
N GLU A 264 -7.95 -8.48 -28.67
CA GLU A 264 -7.08 -9.61 -29.02
C GLU A 264 -5.65 -9.15 -29.28
N GLN A 265 -5.48 -7.96 -29.86
CA GLN A 265 -4.16 -7.36 -30.09
C GLN A 265 -3.43 -7.04 -28.77
N GLU A 266 -4.15 -6.50 -27.78
CA GLU A 266 -3.60 -6.26 -26.44
C GLU A 266 -3.22 -7.59 -25.77
N ALA A 267 -4.05 -8.61 -25.88
CA ALA A 267 -3.77 -9.94 -25.33
C ALA A 267 -2.51 -10.54 -25.94
N GLU A 268 -2.35 -10.45 -27.26
CA GLU A 268 -1.19 -10.98 -27.99
C GLU A 268 0.09 -10.21 -27.62
N HIS A 269 0.03 -8.89 -27.52
CA HIS A 269 1.18 -8.08 -27.10
C HIS A 269 1.61 -8.45 -25.68
N ARG A 270 0.66 -8.48 -24.73
CA ARG A 270 0.94 -8.90 -23.34
C ARG A 270 1.50 -10.32 -23.26
N PHE A 271 1.02 -11.20 -24.12
CA PHE A 271 1.48 -12.59 -24.16
C PHE A 271 2.93 -12.70 -24.62
N LYS A 272 3.32 -11.96 -25.67
CA LYS A 272 4.70 -11.86 -26.15
C LYS A 272 5.63 -11.30 -25.08
N ASP A 273 5.22 -10.21 -24.40
CA ASP A 273 5.98 -9.61 -23.33
C ASP A 273 6.24 -10.62 -22.17
N ILE A 274 5.21 -11.41 -21.82
CA ILE A 274 5.32 -12.42 -20.76
C ILE A 274 6.22 -13.61 -21.19
N LYS A 275 6.12 -14.08 -22.45
CA LYS A 275 6.99 -15.10 -23.01
C LYS A 275 8.45 -14.63 -22.98
N HIS A 276 8.72 -13.45 -23.50
CA HIS A 276 10.06 -12.85 -23.53
C HIS A 276 10.64 -12.70 -22.10
N ALA A 277 9.83 -12.22 -21.14
CA ALA A 277 10.24 -12.10 -19.74
C ALA A 277 10.50 -13.47 -19.06
N ALA A 278 9.85 -14.53 -19.53
CA ALA A 278 10.07 -15.91 -19.07
C ALA A 278 11.26 -16.60 -19.78
N GLY A 279 11.90 -15.96 -20.77
CA GLY A 279 12.99 -16.54 -21.56
C GLY A 279 12.54 -17.64 -22.51
N ILE A 280 11.28 -17.57 -22.96
CA ILE A 280 10.70 -18.47 -23.97
C ILE A 280 10.82 -17.77 -25.33
N ASP A 281 11.36 -18.49 -26.33
CA ASP A 281 11.48 -17.96 -27.68
C ASP A 281 10.10 -17.58 -28.26
N GLU A 282 10.05 -16.45 -28.96
CA GLU A 282 8.82 -15.96 -29.61
C GLU A 282 8.23 -16.95 -30.60
N ASP A 283 9.09 -17.73 -31.28
CA ASP A 283 8.72 -18.75 -32.25
C ASP A 283 8.17 -20.04 -31.62
N THR A 284 8.16 -20.16 -30.29
CA THR A 284 7.57 -21.32 -29.62
C THR A 284 6.06 -21.38 -29.92
N PRO A 285 5.55 -22.50 -30.51
CA PRO A 285 4.13 -22.60 -30.82
C PRO A 285 3.26 -22.41 -29.59
N ASP A 286 2.18 -21.63 -29.74
CA ASP A 286 1.27 -21.28 -28.65
C ASP A 286 0.40 -22.45 -28.16
N ASP A 287 0.35 -23.51 -28.96
CA ASP A 287 -0.46 -24.70 -28.71
C ASP A 287 0.26 -25.80 -27.90
N ILE A 288 1.53 -25.57 -27.57
CA ILE A 288 2.37 -26.57 -26.89
C ILE A 288 2.71 -26.09 -25.47
N ASN A 289 2.44 -26.96 -24.48
CA ASN A 289 2.93 -26.73 -23.13
C ASN A 289 4.44 -27.09 -23.07
N VAL A 290 5.25 -26.15 -22.58
CA VAL A 290 6.71 -26.33 -22.46
C VAL A 290 7.01 -26.96 -21.10
N ASN A 291 7.38 -28.24 -21.10
CA ASN A 291 7.63 -28.99 -19.85
C ASN A 291 8.85 -28.52 -19.04
N ASN A 292 9.75 -27.75 -19.66
CA ASN A 292 10.94 -27.20 -19.02
C ASN A 292 11.13 -25.74 -19.43
N VAL A 293 10.35 -24.84 -18.85
CA VAL A 293 10.79 -23.43 -18.81
C VAL A 293 12.02 -23.42 -17.91
N THR A 294 13.20 -23.32 -18.53
CA THR A 294 14.45 -23.22 -17.79
C THR A 294 14.40 -21.95 -16.95
N GLN A 295 13.85 -22.05 -15.75
CA GLN A 295 14.12 -21.03 -14.75
C GLN A 295 15.64 -20.95 -14.68
N LYS A 296 16.22 -19.87 -15.14
CA LYS A 296 17.54 -19.45 -14.69
C LYS A 296 17.42 -19.30 -13.17
N ASN A 297 17.64 -20.41 -12.46
CA ASN A 297 17.51 -20.55 -10.99
C ASN A 297 18.42 -19.60 -10.19
N ASN A 298 19.15 -18.72 -10.84
CA ASN A 298 20.08 -17.78 -10.21
C ASN A 298 19.53 -16.37 -9.99
N VAL A 299 18.26 -16.09 -10.34
CA VAL A 299 17.69 -14.74 -10.18
C VAL A 299 17.45 -14.38 -8.70
N GLY A 300 17.20 -15.38 -7.85
CA GLY A 300 16.89 -15.14 -6.43
C GLY A 300 18.11 -14.90 -5.53
N GLU A 301 19.17 -15.72 -5.67
CA GLU A 301 20.33 -15.63 -4.76
C GLU A 301 21.19 -14.37 -4.98
N GLY A 302 21.38 -13.96 -6.23
CA GLY A 302 22.09 -12.72 -6.56
C GLY A 302 21.38 -11.46 -6.10
N VAL A 303 20.05 -11.44 -6.16
CA VAL A 303 19.21 -10.28 -5.80
C VAL A 303 19.28 -9.96 -4.32
N TRP A 304 19.17 -10.96 -3.44
CA TRP A 304 19.27 -10.75 -2.00
C TRP A 304 20.66 -10.23 -1.58
N LYS A 305 21.70 -10.75 -2.23
CA LYS A 305 23.08 -10.31 -2.00
C LYS A 305 23.26 -8.85 -2.43
N GLU A 306 22.68 -8.46 -3.56
CA GLU A 306 22.71 -7.08 -4.07
C GLU A 306 21.88 -6.13 -3.21
N LEU A 307 20.72 -6.55 -2.69
CA LEU A 307 19.87 -5.69 -1.85
C LEU A 307 20.43 -5.48 -0.44
N LEU A 308 20.98 -6.52 0.19
CA LEU A 308 21.32 -6.50 1.61
C LEU A 308 22.84 -6.49 1.89
N VAL A 309 23.66 -7.17 1.06
CA VAL A 309 25.08 -7.38 1.39
C VAL A 309 26.00 -6.43 0.61
N ARG A 310 25.73 -6.23 -0.69
CA ARG A 310 26.57 -5.38 -1.56
C ARG A 310 25.69 -4.54 -2.49
N PRO A 311 24.87 -3.61 -1.95
CA PRO A 311 24.05 -2.74 -2.77
C PRO A 311 24.92 -1.78 -3.58
N THR A 312 24.58 -1.56 -4.85
CA THR A 312 25.12 -0.44 -5.61
C THR A 312 24.68 0.87 -4.96
N PRO A 313 25.42 1.98 -5.12
CA PRO A 313 25.05 3.26 -4.51
C PRO A 313 23.62 3.69 -4.82
N SER A 314 23.13 3.48 -6.06
CA SER A 314 21.76 3.78 -6.45
C SER A 314 20.74 2.89 -5.74
N VAL A 315 20.97 1.58 -5.71
CA VAL A 315 20.11 0.61 -5.02
C VAL A 315 20.05 0.89 -3.53
N ARG A 316 21.18 1.26 -2.91
CA ARG A 316 21.23 1.63 -1.50
C ARG A 316 20.29 2.81 -1.19
N TRP A 317 20.34 3.87 -1.99
CA TRP A 317 19.45 5.02 -1.81
C TRP A 317 17.99 4.69 -2.06
N MET A 318 17.68 3.88 -3.07
CA MET A 318 16.32 3.40 -3.31
C MET A 318 15.78 2.57 -2.14
N MET A 319 16.63 1.68 -1.57
CA MET A 319 16.26 0.88 -0.40
C MET A 319 16.05 1.75 0.84
N ILE A 320 16.92 2.73 1.10
CA ILE A 320 16.73 3.69 2.21
C ILE A 320 15.40 4.44 2.05
N ALA A 321 15.07 4.88 0.83
CA ALA A 321 13.81 5.56 0.55
C ALA A 321 12.60 4.64 0.79
N THR A 322 12.64 3.40 0.28
CA THR A 322 11.55 2.42 0.44
C THR A 322 11.36 2.02 1.90
N VAL A 323 12.43 1.62 2.57
CA VAL A 323 12.39 1.20 3.98
C VAL A 323 11.99 2.36 4.88
N GLY A 324 12.56 3.55 4.67
CA GLY A 324 12.22 4.74 5.47
C GLY A 324 10.75 5.15 5.31
N LEU A 325 10.20 5.06 4.10
CA LEU A 325 8.80 5.38 3.85
C LEU A 325 7.87 4.42 4.60
N HIS A 326 8.10 3.12 4.51
CA HIS A 326 7.33 2.10 5.22
C HIS A 326 7.52 2.16 6.76
N PHE A 327 8.71 2.53 7.23
CA PHE A 327 8.98 2.75 8.64
C PHE A 327 8.16 3.92 9.19
N PHE A 328 8.25 5.09 8.56
CA PHE A 328 7.57 6.29 9.02
C PHE A 328 6.05 6.22 8.84
N GLU A 329 5.53 5.42 7.92
CA GLU A 329 4.09 5.21 7.75
C GLU A 329 3.44 4.81 9.06
N HIS A 330 4.00 3.84 9.80
CA HIS A 330 3.45 3.37 11.06
C HIS A 330 4.06 4.07 12.29
N ALA A 331 5.34 4.48 12.24
CA ALA A 331 6.01 5.16 13.35
C ALA A 331 5.32 6.49 13.74
N THR A 332 4.58 7.12 12.83
CA THR A 332 3.75 8.31 13.10
C THR A 332 2.50 8.04 13.93
N GLY A 333 2.24 6.77 14.33
CA GLY A 333 1.21 6.42 15.29
C GLY A 333 -0.20 6.21 14.73
N ILE A 334 -0.35 5.98 13.42
CA ILE A 334 -1.69 5.76 12.82
C ILE A 334 -2.40 4.54 13.41
N GLU A 335 -1.68 3.45 13.68
CA GLU A 335 -2.26 2.24 14.25
C GLU A 335 -2.78 2.46 15.67
N ALA A 336 -2.09 3.30 16.45
CA ALA A 336 -2.58 3.71 17.77
C ALA A 336 -3.96 4.38 17.66
N VAL A 337 -4.14 5.26 16.68
CA VAL A 337 -5.43 5.91 16.45
C VAL A 337 -6.47 4.91 15.94
N MET A 338 -6.14 4.05 14.97
CA MET A 338 -7.09 3.10 14.38
C MET A 338 -7.59 2.07 15.39
N LEU A 339 -6.69 1.48 16.20
CA LEU A 339 -7.03 0.43 17.16
C LEU A 339 -7.60 0.98 18.46
N TYR A 340 -7.09 2.12 18.93
CA TYR A 340 -7.42 2.64 20.26
C TYR A 340 -8.29 3.91 20.24
N SER A 341 -8.95 4.25 19.10
CA SER A 341 -9.85 5.41 19.00
C SER A 341 -10.87 5.48 20.14
N PRO A 342 -11.59 4.41 20.53
CA PRO A 342 -12.54 4.51 21.63
C PRO A 342 -11.85 4.88 22.96
N ARG A 343 -10.64 4.38 23.18
CA ARG A 343 -9.86 4.68 24.39
C ARG A 343 -9.36 6.13 24.40
N ILE A 344 -8.91 6.64 23.25
CA ILE A 344 -8.50 8.04 23.07
C ILE A 344 -9.69 8.97 23.33
N PHE A 345 -10.85 8.70 22.76
CA PHE A 345 -12.05 9.50 22.98
C PHE A 345 -12.58 9.40 24.42
N LYS A 346 -12.43 8.24 25.07
CA LYS A 346 -12.74 8.08 26.51
C LYS A 346 -11.86 9.01 27.35
N LYS A 347 -10.56 9.07 27.08
CA LYS A 347 -9.61 9.97 27.75
C LYS A 347 -9.88 11.45 27.44
N ALA A 348 -10.37 11.76 26.24
CA ALA A 348 -10.82 13.10 25.87
C ALA A 348 -12.09 13.56 26.61
N GLY A 349 -12.82 12.63 27.29
CA GLY A 349 -13.99 12.95 28.10
C GLY A 349 -15.33 12.37 27.63
N VAL A 350 -15.35 11.54 26.57
CA VAL A 350 -16.57 10.81 26.17
C VAL A 350 -16.87 9.69 27.16
N THR A 351 -18.02 9.72 27.81
CA THR A 351 -18.39 8.75 28.85
C THR A 351 -19.30 7.64 28.35
N SER A 352 -20.12 7.89 27.34
CA SER A 352 -21.06 6.91 26.80
C SER A 352 -20.37 5.98 25.81
N LYS A 353 -20.49 4.65 26.01
CA LYS A 353 -19.99 3.64 25.05
C LYS A 353 -20.55 3.85 23.64
N ASP A 354 -21.83 4.24 23.52
CA ASP A 354 -22.48 4.50 22.24
C ASP A 354 -21.82 5.66 21.49
N LYS A 355 -21.55 6.76 22.21
CA LYS A 355 -20.88 7.93 21.64
C LYS A 355 -19.42 7.63 21.25
N LEU A 356 -18.72 6.78 22.02
CA LEU A 356 -17.36 6.31 21.69
C LEU A 356 -17.35 5.54 20.37
N LEU A 357 -18.25 4.56 20.23
CA LEU A 357 -18.33 3.75 19.02
C LEU A 357 -18.80 4.60 17.81
N LEU A 358 -19.73 5.51 17.99
CA LEU A 358 -20.20 6.41 16.94
C LEU A 358 -19.08 7.35 16.46
N ALA A 359 -18.31 7.94 17.37
CA ALA A 359 -17.14 8.75 17.01
C ALA A 359 -16.08 7.91 16.27
N THR A 360 -15.92 6.65 16.63
CA THR A 360 -14.98 5.74 15.92
C THR A 360 -15.46 5.45 14.49
N ILE A 361 -16.77 5.34 14.24
CA ILE A 361 -17.30 5.24 12.86
C ILE A 361 -16.90 6.48 12.05
N GLY A 362 -16.92 7.67 12.63
CA GLY A 362 -16.45 8.89 11.99
C GLY A 362 -14.99 8.82 11.52
N VAL A 363 -14.11 8.16 12.30
CA VAL A 363 -12.72 7.88 11.89
C VAL A 363 -12.70 7.05 10.61
N GLY A 364 -13.50 5.98 10.55
CA GLY A 364 -13.59 5.09 9.39
C GLY A 364 -14.13 5.79 8.14
N ILE A 365 -15.18 6.62 8.29
CA ILE A 365 -15.73 7.42 7.19
C ILE A 365 -14.68 8.38 6.65
N THR A 366 -13.97 9.09 7.54
CA THR A 366 -12.88 10.00 7.17
C THR A 366 -11.79 9.27 6.40
N LYS A 367 -11.36 8.09 6.87
CA LYS A 367 -10.36 7.26 6.17
C LYS A 367 -10.79 6.95 4.74
N VAL A 368 -11.98 6.39 4.55
CA VAL A 368 -12.47 5.98 3.22
C VAL A 368 -12.60 7.19 2.29
N PHE A 369 -13.15 8.29 2.78
CA PHE A 369 -13.35 9.51 1.98
C PHE A 369 -12.01 10.07 1.46
N PHE A 370 -11.03 10.25 2.35
CA PHE A 370 -9.74 10.82 1.95
C PHE A 370 -8.89 9.85 1.13
N LEU A 371 -9.04 8.55 1.31
CA LEU A 371 -8.38 7.54 0.48
C LEU A 371 -8.92 7.55 -0.97
N ILE A 372 -10.23 7.70 -1.16
CA ILE A 372 -10.83 7.90 -2.49
C ILE A 372 -10.31 9.19 -3.12
N ALA A 373 -10.33 10.31 -2.37
CA ALA A 373 -9.83 11.59 -2.85
C ALA A 373 -8.35 11.50 -3.26
N SER A 374 -7.53 10.82 -2.49
CA SER A 374 -6.11 10.61 -2.78
C SER A 374 -5.90 9.80 -4.07
N THR A 375 -6.65 8.72 -4.25
CA THR A 375 -6.56 7.88 -5.47
C THR A 375 -6.81 8.69 -6.74
N LEU A 376 -7.69 9.71 -6.68
CA LEU A 376 -7.98 10.61 -7.80
C LEU A 376 -6.93 11.71 -8.01
N LEU A 377 -6.17 12.05 -6.97
CA LEU A 377 -5.26 13.20 -6.96
C LEU A 377 -3.78 12.81 -7.11
N ILE A 378 -3.39 11.58 -6.79
CA ILE A 378 -2.00 11.12 -6.75
C ILE A 378 -1.29 11.31 -8.10
N ASP A 379 -1.98 11.04 -9.21
CA ASP A 379 -1.42 11.20 -10.55
C ASP A 379 -1.41 12.67 -11.02
N LYS A 380 -2.30 13.51 -10.46
CA LYS A 380 -2.38 14.94 -10.79
C LYS A 380 -1.36 15.78 -10.01
N MET A 381 -1.23 15.56 -8.71
CA MET A 381 -0.37 16.37 -7.83
C MET A 381 1.08 15.91 -7.81
N GLY A 382 1.33 14.62 -8.04
CA GLY A 382 2.66 14.00 -7.88
C GLY A 382 2.87 13.45 -6.46
N ARG A 383 3.75 12.44 -6.36
CA ARG A 383 3.92 11.64 -5.13
C ARG A 383 4.57 12.45 -4.01
N ARG A 384 5.66 13.15 -4.32
CA ARG A 384 6.41 13.91 -3.32
C ARG A 384 5.62 15.08 -2.73
N ARG A 385 4.91 15.85 -3.59
CA ARG A 385 4.10 16.99 -3.12
C ARG A 385 2.98 16.52 -2.20
N LEU A 386 2.27 15.48 -2.62
CA LEU A 386 1.17 14.91 -1.85
C LEU A 386 1.65 14.42 -0.47
N LEU A 387 2.80 13.74 -0.43
CA LEU A 387 3.41 13.23 0.79
C LEU A 387 3.81 14.36 1.76
N LEU A 388 4.45 15.42 1.27
CA LEU A 388 4.89 16.53 2.11
C LEU A 388 3.72 17.33 2.69
N ILE A 389 2.66 17.58 1.91
CA ILE A 389 1.44 18.26 2.38
C ILE A 389 0.75 17.38 3.44
N SER A 390 0.60 16.10 3.16
CA SER A 390 0.03 15.11 4.08
C SER A 390 0.76 15.10 5.42
N THR A 391 2.08 14.92 5.40
CA THR A 391 2.86 14.82 6.63
C THR A 391 2.88 16.14 7.41
N ALA A 392 2.93 17.31 6.74
CA ALA A 392 2.81 18.61 7.41
C ALA A 392 1.45 18.77 8.13
N GLY A 393 0.36 18.37 7.48
CA GLY A 393 -0.97 18.37 8.10
C GLY A 393 -1.07 17.39 9.29
N MET A 394 -0.42 16.23 9.20
CA MET A 394 -0.33 15.26 10.30
C MET A 394 0.40 15.84 11.51
N ILE A 395 1.54 16.53 11.31
CA ILE A 395 2.30 17.19 12.39
C ILE A 395 1.40 18.17 13.15
N PHE A 396 0.70 19.02 12.41
CA PHE A 396 -0.21 19.98 13.01
C PHE A 396 -1.34 19.28 13.80
N ALA A 397 -1.99 18.30 13.19
CA ALA A 397 -3.10 17.58 13.82
C ALA A 397 -2.66 16.82 15.09
N LEU A 398 -1.50 16.15 15.07
CA LEU A 398 -0.93 15.45 16.23
C LEU A 398 -0.55 16.41 17.36
N ALA A 399 0.02 17.58 17.03
CA ALA A 399 0.35 18.60 18.03
C ALA A 399 -0.92 19.15 18.70
N VAL A 400 -1.97 19.45 17.92
CA VAL A 400 -3.28 19.90 18.44
C VAL A 400 -3.94 18.82 19.28
N LEU A 401 -3.85 17.53 18.87
CA LEU A 401 -4.39 16.40 19.63
C LEU A 401 -3.63 16.23 20.94
N GLY A 402 -2.31 16.29 20.93
CA GLY A 402 -1.48 16.22 22.14
C GLY A 402 -1.79 17.35 23.11
N PHE A 403 -1.95 18.57 22.61
CA PHE A 403 -2.33 19.74 23.40
C PHE A 403 -3.71 19.58 24.06
N SER A 404 -4.74 19.21 23.28
CA SER A 404 -6.10 19.07 23.79
C SER A 404 -6.23 17.96 24.83
N LEU A 405 -5.55 16.81 24.62
CA LEU A 405 -5.53 15.70 25.58
C LEU A 405 -4.76 16.01 26.84
N THR A 406 -3.68 16.80 26.76
CA THR A 406 -2.93 17.25 27.93
C THR A 406 -3.76 18.15 28.84
N ILE A 407 -4.58 19.04 28.24
CA ILE A 407 -5.49 19.89 29.00
C ILE A 407 -6.64 19.06 29.60
N ALA A 408 -7.20 18.14 28.81
CA ALA A 408 -8.27 17.25 29.29
C ALA A 408 -7.83 16.38 30.45
N ASP A 409 -6.57 15.91 30.47
CA ASP A 409 -6.01 15.08 31.54
C ASP A 409 -5.72 15.88 32.83
N LYS A 410 -5.35 17.17 32.70
CA LYS A 410 -5.06 18.06 33.84
C LYS A 410 -6.31 18.75 34.41
N SER A 411 -7.41 18.79 33.69
CA SER A 411 -8.63 19.46 34.11
C SER A 411 -9.53 18.50 34.90
N ASN A 412 -9.95 18.90 36.11
CA ASN A 412 -10.96 18.17 36.86
C ASN A 412 -12.38 18.31 36.30
N GLU A 413 -12.59 19.26 35.42
CA GLU A 413 -13.87 19.51 34.77
C GLU A 413 -13.87 19.02 33.32
N LYS A 414 -15.01 18.50 32.85
CA LYS A 414 -15.19 18.09 31.46
C LYS A 414 -15.35 19.33 30.59
N LEU A 415 -14.27 19.74 29.95
CA LEU A 415 -14.25 20.87 29.03
C LEU A 415 -14.76 20.42 27.65
N LEU A 416 -15.94 20.89 27.26
CA LEU A 416 -16.55 20.53 25.97
C LEU A 416 -15.66 20.90 24.77
N TRP A 417 -14.95 22.02 24.86
CA TRP A 417 -14.08 22.47 23.77
C TRP A 417 -12.86 21.54 23.58
N THR A 418 -12.25 21.00 24.65
CA THR A 418 -11.13 20.06 24.55
C THR A 418 -11.58 18.74 23.93
N LEU A 419 -12.77 18.27 24.30
CA LEU A 419 -13.39 17.09 23.70
C LEU A 419 -13.61 17.29 22.19
N THR A 420 -14.23 18.39 21.79
CA THR A 420 -14.49 18.70 20.38
C THR A 420 -13.18 18.82 19.60
N LEU A 421 -12.20 19.53 20.17
CA LEU A 421 -10.88 19.71 19.57
C LEU A 421 -10.16 18.38 19.38
N SER A 422 -10.21 17.46 20.38
CA SER A 422 -9.60 16.12 20.29
C SER A 422 -10.24 15.29 19.18
N ILE A 423 -11.56 15.31 19.03
CA ILE A 423 -12.27 14.58 17.99
C ILE A 423 -11.90 15.15 16.59
N VAL A 424 -11.95 16.46 16.42
CA VAL A 424 -11.60 17.13 15.16
C VAL A 424 -10.13 16.89 14.80
N ALA A 425 -9.22 17.01 15.76
CA ALA A 425 -7.79 16.76 15.53
C ALA A 425 -7.53 15.31 15.14
N THR A 426 -8.21 14.33 15.76
CA THR A 426 -8.11 12.92 15.38
C THR A 426 -8.58 12.70 13.94
N TYR A 427 -9.72 13.25 13.55
CA TYR A 427 -10.22 13.14 12.18
C TYR A 427 -9.29 13.83 11.18
N THR A 428 -8.76 15.00 11.53
CA THR A 428 -7.80 15.74 10.70
C THR A 428 -6.51 14.94 10.49
N PHE A 429 -5.99 14.30 11.54
CA PHE A 429 -4.81 13.42 11.45
C PHE A 429 -5.07 12.25 10.49
N VAL A 430 -6.20 11.55 10.65
CA VAL A 430 -6.60 10.43 9.78
C VAL A 430 -6.83 10.89 8.35
N ALA A 431 -7.41 12.07 8.16
CA ALA A 431 -7.63 12.67 6.85
C ALA A 431 -6.30 12.91 6.13
N PHE A 432 -5.37 13.62 6.75
CA PHE A 432 -4.07 13.89 6.15
C PHE A 432 -3.25 12.62 5.91
N PHE A 433 -3.26 11.67 6.84
CA PHE A 433 -2.58 10.38 6.66
C PHE A 433 -3.06 9.66 5.39
N ASN A 434 -4.38 9.52 5.21
CA ASN A 434 -4.96 8.82 4.05
C ASN A 434 -4.99 9.66 2.77
N PHE A 435 -4.79 10.98 2.89
CA PHE A 435 -4.63 11.86 1.73
C PHE A 435 -3.31 11.67 1.01
N GLY A 436 -2.22 11.32 1.70
CA GLY A 436 -0.90 11.22 1.07
C GLY A 436 -0.04 10.07 1.57
N LEU A 437 0.26 10.00 2.86
CA LEU A 437 1.28 9.06 3.36
C LEU A 437 0.90 7.60 3.06
N ALA A 438 -0.31 7.16 3.37
CA ALA A 438 -0.75 5.79 3.14
C ALA A 438 -0.69 5.39 1.64
N PRO A 439 -1.38 6.04 0.70
CA PRO A 439 -1.39 5.60 -0.69
C PRO A 439 -0.03 5.79 -1.39
N VAL A 440 0.71 6.85 -1.04
CA VAL A 440 2.04 7.10 -1.66
C VAL A 440 3.03 6.03 -1.27
N THR A 441 3.02 5.52 -0.04
CA THR A 441 3.97 4.50 0.42
C THR A 441 3.95 3.26 -0.48
N TRP A 442 2.77 2.75 -0.80
CA TRP A 442 2.62 1.54 -1.63
C TRP A 442 2.97 1.78 -3.10
N VAL A 443 2.60 2.94 -3.64
CA VAL A 443 2.89 3.30 -5.04
C VAL A 443 4.37 3.59 -5.23
N TYR A 444 4.95 4.40 -4.37
CA TYR A 444 6.32 4.90 -4.50
C TYR A 444 7.35 3.76 -4.45
N GLY A 445 7.22 2.82 -3.51
CA GLY A 445 8.13 1.67 -3.41
C GLY A 445 8.16 0.81 -4.68
N SER A 446 7.02 0.67 -5.35
CA SER A 446 6.91 -0.08 -6.61
C SER A 446 7.44 0.70 -7.83
N GLU A 447 7.47 2.04 -7.78
CA GLU A 447 7.92 2.90 -8.87
C GLU A 447 9.44 3.08 -8.91
N ILE A 448 10.10 3.18 -7.75
CA ILE A 448 11.53 3.53 -7.70
C ILE A 448 12.47 2.35 -7.89
N LEU A 449 12.03 1.13 -7.60
CA LEU A 449 12.89 -0.06 -7.67
C LEU A 449 12.95 -0.62 -9.09
N PRO A 450 14.17 -0.98 -9.60
CA PRO A 450 14.34 -1.67 -10.87
C PRO A 450 13.53 -2.96 -10.92
N LEU A 451 13.02 -3.32 -12.10
CA LEU A 451 12.12 -4.48 -12.29
C LEU A 451 12.68 -5.76 -11.67
N ARG A 452 13.99 -6.00 -11.82
CA ARG A 452 14.66 -7.21 -11.30
C ARG A 452 14.73 -7.27 -9.77
N LEU A 453 14.74 -6.12 -9.08
CA LEU A 453 14.89 -6.01 -7.62
C LEU A 453 13.56 -5.68 -6.92
N ARG A 454 12.52 -5.31 -7.69
CA ARG A 454 11.28 -4.73 -7.19
C ARG A 454 10.55 -5.64 -6.19
N ALA A 455 10.34 -6.90 -6.55
CA ALA A 455 9.58 -7.82 -5.70
C ALA A 455 10.23 -8.00 -4.33
N GLN A 456 11.53 -8.25 -4.30
CA GLN A 456 12.28 -8.45 -3.05
C GLN A 456 12.47 -7.14 -2.28
N GLY A 457 12.74 -6.02 -2.97
CA GLY A 457 12.91 -4.72 -2.33
C GLY A 457 11.62 -4.22 -1.69
N VAL A 458 10.47 -4.36 -2.37
CA VAL A 458 9.16 -4.04 -1.79
C VAL A 458 8.83 -4.97 -0.62
N SER A 459 9.16 -6.27 -0.70
CA SER A 459 8.91 -7.20 0.40
C SER A 459 9.68 -6.84 1.68
N ILE A 460 10.90 -6.30 1.57
CA ILE A 460 11.65 -5.76 2.72
C ILE A 460 10.90 -4.56 3.31
N GLY A 461 10.42 -3.63 2.47
CA GLY A 461 9.60 -2.50 2.91
C GLY A 461 8.36 -2.96 3.69
N VAL A 462 7.61 -3.92 3.14
CA VAL A 462 6.42 -4.51 3.81
C VAL A 462 6.78 -5.19 5.13
N ALA A 463 7.91 -5.88 5.20
CA ALA A 463 8.36 -6.50 6.45
C ALA A 463 8.62 -5.45 7.53
N VAL A 464 9.31 -4.34 7.20
CA VAL A 464 9.53 -3.22 8.13
C VAL A 464 8.21 -2.57 8.53
N ASN A 465 7.30 -2.39 7.58
CA ASN A 465 5.95 -1.87 7.81
C ASN A 465 5.20 -2.72 8.85
N ARG A 466 5.16 -4.05 8.69
CA ARG A 466 4.48 -4.95 9.64
C ARG A 466 5.16 -4.98 11.01
N ALA A 467 6.49 -4.95 11.04
CA ALA A 467 7.24 -4.88 12.30
C ALA A 467 6.93 -3.59 13.08
N MET A 468 6.90 -2.43 12.40
CA MET A 468 6.55 -1.15 13.03
C MET A 468 5.09 -1.09 13.46
N ASN A 469 4.17 -1.63 12.64
CA ASN A 469 2.77 -1.74 13.03
C ASN A 469 2.61 -2.56 14.32
N ALA A 470 3.26 -3.73 14.40
CA ALA A 470 3.26 -4.54 15.63
C ALA A 470 3.85 -3.76 16.83
N ALA A 471 5.00 -3.11 16.62
CA ALA A 471 5.65 -2.34 17.70
C ALA A 471 4.74 -1.25 18.27
N ILE A 472 4.13 -0.42 17.42
CA ILE A 472 3.23 0.66 17.86
C ILE A 472 1.95 0.10 18.48
N SER A 473 1.35 -0.94 17.90
CA SER A 473 0.12 -1.54 18.41
C SER A 473 0.32 -2.20 19.77
N MET A 474 1.51 -2.79 20.02
CA MET A 474 1.84 -3.49 21.27
C MET A 474 2.46 -2.60 22.34
N SER A 475 2.72 -1.33 22.07
CA SER A 475 3.39 -0.43 23.02
C SER A 475 2.61 0.85 23.32
N PHE A 476 1.51 1.12 22.64
CA PHE A 476 0.80 2.41 22.75
C PHE A 476 0.27 2.66 24.17
N ILE A 477 -0.33 1.66 24.83
CA ILE A 477 -0.88 1.81 26.18
C ILE A 477 0.27 2.03 27.16
N THR A 478 1.29 1.20 27.09
CA THR A 478 2.50 1.30 27.92
C THR A 478 3.17 2.67 27.79
N ILE A 479 3.29 3.20 26.54
CA ILE A 479 3.88 4.52 26.29
C ILE A 479 3.03 5.62 26.93
N TYR A 480 1.71 5.64 26.71
CA TYR A 480 0.92 6.73 27.29
C TYR A 480 0.76 6.64 28.80
N GLU A 481 0.91 5.48 29.42
CA GLU A 481 0.99 5.33 30.87
C GLU A 481 2.30 5.88 31.43
N ALA A 482 3.39 5.75 30.68
CA ALA A 482 4.71 6.26 31.08
C ALA A 482 4.84 7.79 30.95
N ILE A 483 4.32 8.39 29.86
CA ILE A 483 4.55 9.81 29.51
C ILE A 483 3.27 10.66 29.36
N THR A 484 2.11 10.15 29.77
CA THR A 484 0.77 10.68 29.53
C THR A 484 0.26 10.52 28.10
N ILE A 485 -1.06 10.53 27.94
CA ILE A 485 -1.67 10.39 26.59
C ILE A 485 -1.34 11.57 25.67
N GLY A 486 -1.36 12.80 26.19
CA GLY A 486 -0.96 13.99 25.45
C GLY A 486 0.52 13.97 25.04
N GLY A 487 1.40 13.53 25.96
CA GLY A 487 2.83 13.35 25.70
C GLY A 487 3.11 12.34 24.59
N THR A 488 2.34 11.26 24.51
CA THR A 488 2.46 10.27 23.42
C THR A 488 2.15 10.87 22.05
N PHE A 489 1.13 11.71 21.94
CA PHE A 489 0.82 12.36 20.67
C PHE A 489 1.83 13.46 20.29
N PHE A 490 2.46 14.14 21.26
CA PHE A 490 3.62 15.00 20.99
C PHE A 490 4.84 14.20 20.53
N LEU A 491 5.09 13.01 21.09
CA LEU A 491 6.13 12.10 20.59
C LEU A 491 5.87 11.71 19.13
N PHE A 492 4.64 11.32 18.77
CA PHE A 492 4.29 11.02 17.39
C PHE A 492 4.40 12.26 16.47
N ALA A 493 4.06 13.46 16.96
CA ALA A 493 4.30 14.69 16.21
C ALA A 493 5.79 14.93 15.94
N GLY A 494 6.65 14.69 16.93
CA GLY A 494 8.12 14.76 16.76
C GLY A 494 8.64 13.75 15.73
N ILE A 495 8.16 12.51 15.77
CA ILE A 495 8.49 11.49 14.76
C ILE A 495 8.01 11.93 13.37
N ALA A 496 6.81 12.51 13.27
CA ALA A 496 6.29 13.02 12.00
C ALA A 496 7.13 14.19 11.44
N VAL A 497 7.71 15.05 12.29
CA VAL A 497 8.66 16.08 11.87
C VAL A 497 9.93 15.44 11.28
N ILE A 498 10.48 14.42 11.94
CA ILE A 498 11.64 13.68 11.44
C ILE A 498 11.29 13.01 10.10
N ALA A 499 10.09 12.41 9.99
CA ALA A 499 9.59 11.85 8.73
C ALA A 499 9.51 12.89 7.62
N TRP A 500 8.98 14.08 7.92
CA TRP A 500 8.87 15.16 6.94
C TRP A 500 10.24 15.63 6.42
N ILE A 501 11.22 15.80 7.33
CA ILE A 501 12.60 16.11 6.96
C ILE A 501 13.19 14.99 6.10
N PHE A 502 13.00 13.73 6.48
CA PHE A 502 13.46 12.59 5.71
C PHE A 502 12.87 12.59 4.29
N PHE A 503 11.57 12.82 4.16
CA PHE A 503 10.89 12.86 2.85
C PHE A 503 11.39 14.04 1.99
N CYS A 504 11.65 15.20 2.58
CA CYS A 504 12.24 16.33 1.88
C CYS A 504 13.63 16.01 1.31
N LEU A 505 14.47 15.32 2.09
CA LEU A 505 15.87 15.08 1.74
C LEU A 505 16.06 13.86 0.82
N PHE A 506 15.31 12.79 1.06
CA PHE A 506 15.59 11.49 0.44
C PHE A 506 14.65 11.13 -0.72
N LEU A 507 13.42 11.65 -0.77
CA LEU A 507 12.46 11.25 -1.80
C LEU A 507 12.41 12.25 -2.97
N PRO A 508 12.91 11.89 -4.17
CA PRO A 508 12.70 12.67 -5.39
C PRO A 508 11.26 12.51 -5.91
N GLU A 509 10.82 13.42 -6.78
CA GLU A 509 9.52 13.30 -7.46
C GLU A 509 9.59 12.25 -8.57
N THR A 510 8.60 11.33 -8.58
CA THR A 510 8.54 10.21 -9.53
C THR A 510 7.53 10.44 -10.65
N LYS A 511 6.64 11.44 -10.51
CA LYS A 511 5.60 11.72 -11.49
C LYS A 511 6.13 11.91 -12.91
N GLY A 512 5.59 11.15 -13.87
CA GLY A 512 5.86 11.30 -15.29
C GLY A 512 7.25 10.86 -15.73
N LYS A 513 7.99 10.12 -14.89
CA LYS A 513 9.32 9.59 -15.22
C LYS A 513 9.26 8.12 -15.58
N ALA A 514 10.04 7.72 -16.57
CA ALA A 514 10.19 6.32 -16.92
C ALA A 514 11.02 5.59 -15.85
N LEU A 515 10.81 4.28 -15.73
CA LEU A 515 11.48 3.46 -14.71
C LEU A 515 13.01 3.47 -14.87
N GLU A 516 13.50 3.54 -16.10
CA GLU A 516 14.92 3.62 -16.45
C GLU A 516 15.53 4.96 -16.02
N GLU A 517 14.76 6.04 -16.02
CA GLU A 517 15.18 7.36 -15.57
C GLU A 517 15.30 7.44 -14.03
N MET A 518 14.58 6.57 -13.30
CA MET A 518 14.65 6.52 -11.84
C MET A 518 16.04 6.15 -11.35
N GLU A 519 16.68 5.16 -11.95
CA GLU A 519 18.03 4.75 -11.58
C GLU A 519 19.05 5.89 -11.75
N MET A 520 18.91 6.66 -12.84
CA MET A 520 19.76 7.85 -13.09
C MET A 520 19.54 8.96 -12.08
N LEU A 521 18.31 9.18 -11.57
CA LEU A 521 18.03 10.19 -10.56
C LEU A 521 18.76 9.91 -9.24
N PHE A 522 18.76 8.66 -8.83
CA PHE A 522 19.45 8.25 -7.61
C PHE A 522 20.98 8.23 -7.78
N THR A 523 21.48 7.93 -8.99
CA THR A 523 22.91 8.00 -9.32
C THR A 523 23.44 9.44 -9.28
N LYS A 524 22.73 10.41 -9.88
CA LYS A 524 23.10 11.84 -9.84
C LYS A 524 23.15 12.40 -8.41
N LYS A 525 22.24 11.93 -7.55
CA LYS A 525 22.22 12.32 -6.14
C LYS A 525 23.41 11.75 -5.37
N SER A 526 23.81 10.52 -5.67
CA SER A 526 25.01 9.88 -5.12
C SER A 526 26.29 10.67 -5.49
N SER A 527 26.43 11.07 -6.75
CA SER A 527 27.59 11.83 -7.23
C SER A 527 27.69 13.23 -6.58
N ARG A 528 26.58 13.93 -6.35
CA ARG A 528 26.59 15.23 -5.66
C ARG A 528 27.03 15.13 -4.20
N ASN A 529 26.64 14.06 -3.49
CA ASN A 529 27.06 13.88 -2.10
C ASN A 529 28.53 13.46 -1.99
N VAL A 530 29.10 12.77 -2.97
CA VAL A 530 30.53 12.44 -3.01
C VAL A 530 31.36 13.70 -3.27
N VAL A 531 30.94 14.59 -4.17
CA VAL A 531 31.64 15.86 -4.45
C VAL A 531 31.58 16.79 -3.23
N ALA A 532 30.44 16.90 -2.53
CA ALA A 532 30.32 17.69 -1.31
C ALA A 532 31.24 17.18 -0.17
N GLN A 533 31.41 15.84 -0.05
CA GLN A 533 32.36 15.28 0.94
C GLN A 533 33.85 15.48 0.59
N THR A 534 34.16 15.58 -0.69
CA THR A 534 35.57 15.88 -1.09
C THR A 534 35.91 17.35 -0.94
N ASP A 535 34.95 18.26 -1.07
CA ASP A 535 35.14 19.70 -0.85
C ASP A 535 35.28 20.08 0.64
N ASP A 536 34.64 19.32 1.54
CA ASP A 536 34.79 19.49 3.01
C ASP A 536 36.11 18.88 3.57
N MET A 537 36.85 18.11 2.78
CA MET A 537 38.12 17.48 3.17
C MET A 537 39.34 18.16 2.52
N SER A 538 39.13 19.15 1.69
CA SER A 538 40.20 20.00 1.11
C SER A 538 40.25 21.37 1.77
#